data_a025b13f251644badbdca15c89b0affb
#
_entry.id   a025b13f251644badbdca15c89b0affb
#
_cell.length_a   1.000
_cell.length_b   1.000
_cell.length_c   1.000
_cell.angle_alpha   90.00
_cell.angle_beta   90.00
_cell.angle_gamma   90.00
#
_symmetry.space_group_name_H-M   'P 1'
#
loop_
_entity.id
_entity.type
_entity.pdbx_description
1 polymer ?
#
loop_
_entity_poly.entity_id
_entity_poly.type
_entity_poly.pdbx_seq_one_letter_code
_entity_poly.pdbx_strand_id
1 'polypeptide(L)'
;MAEGWQEILYQVQDRVATITLNRPEKLNAWTAVMAGKLREALTAAQADEEVRAIIITGAGRGFCSGADMSRLAAAAAGQSTLGAPPAPTEGIEANFAQRLSYMLAIKKPILAAINGPVAGVGLVVTFYCDMRYMAAGAKLTTAFARRGLIAEHGIAWLLPRLIGPMNALDLLYTARSVEAAEAEKMGLVRVLPAEGFREAVHARAADIANLSSPRSTRIIKQQVYEAMFQSLAQATAIAHREQEICRETEDFREGVAHFLEKRKPNFTGR
;
A
#
# COMPACT_ATOMS: atom_id res chain seq x y z
N MET A 1 24.07 -6.49 -0.70
CA MET A 1 22.85 -6.56 0.13
C MET A 1 23.10 -5.63 1.30
N ALA A 2 22.25 -4.63 1.50
CA ALA A 2 22.44 -3.69 2.61
C ALA A 2 22.23 -4.43 3.93
N GLU A 3 23.26 -4.46 4.77
CA GLU A 3 23.19 -4.93 6.15
C GLU A 3 22.16 -4.09 6.91
N GLY A 4 21.13 -4.72 7.49
CA GLY A 4 20.18 -4.05 8.39
C GLY A 4 18.70 -4.33 8.14
N TRP A 5 18.29 -4.91 7.01
CA TRP A 5 16.89 -5.21 6.70
C TRP A 5 16.49 -6.61 7.14
N GLN A 6 16.39 -6.85 8.47
CA GLN A 6 15.88 -8.12 9.00
C GLN A 6 14.42 -8.34 8.57
N GLU A 7 14.08 -9.56 8.14
CA GLU A 7 12.75 -9.98 7.71
C GLU A 7 12.16 -9.22 6.50
N ILE A 8 12.92 -8.32 5.88
CA ILE A 8 12.58 -7.69 4.59
C ILE A 8 13.81 -7.62 3.69
N LEU A 9 13.59 -7.43 2.38
CA LEU A 9 14.62 -7.03 1.42
C LEU A 9 14.24 -5.67 0.86
N TYR A 10 15.23 -4.83 0.56
CA TYR A 10 15.04 -3.51 -0.03
C TYR A 10 15.96 -3.36 -1.24
N GLN A 11 15.39 -3.04 -2.38
CA GLN A 11 16.11 -2.84 -3.64
C GLN A 11 15.52 -1.64 -4.37
N VAL A 12 16.36 -0.87 -5.08
CA VAL A 12 15.94 0.23 -5.96
C VAL A 12 16.39 -0.08 -7.36
N GLN A 13 15.46 -0.03 -8.30
CA GLN A 13 15.71 -0.18 -9.74
C GLN A 13 14.69 0.69 -10.50
N ASP A 14 15.11 1.35 -11.58
CA ASP A 14 14.25 2.15 -12.46
C ASP A 14 13.40 3.19 -11.69
N ARG A 15 13.98 3.80 -10.64
CA ARG A 15 13.32 4.72 -9.71
C ARG A 15 12.17 4.10 -8.90
N VAL A 16 12.14 2.78 -8.80
CA VAL A 16 11.17 2.02 -8.02
C VAL A 16 11.88 1.33 -6.86
N ALA A 17 11.45 1.61 -5.62
CA ALA A 17 11.87 0.85 -4.45
C ALA A 17 10.99 -0.39 -4.31
N THR A 18 11.58 -1.57 -4.31
CA THR A 18 10.88 -2.83 -4.02
C THR A 18 11.19 -3.29 -2.61
N ILE A 19 10.16 -3.36 -1.78
CA ILE A 19 10.21 -3.87 -0.41
C ILE A 19 9.61 -5.27 -0.41
N THR A 20 10.42 -6.28 -0.12
CA THR A 20 9.98 -7.68 -0.11
C THR A 20 9.90 -8.19 1.32
N LEU A 21 8.72 -8.62 1.77
CA LEU A 21 8.54 -9.35 3.03
C LEU A 21 9.29 -10.67 2.93
N ASN A 22 10.25 -10.95 3.82
CA ASN A 22 11.24 -12.01 3.63
C ASN A 22 11.34 -12.99 4.80
N ARG A 23 10.28 -13.79 4.96
CA ARG A 23 10.23 -14.99 5.80
C ARG A 23 9.52 -16.12 5.01
N PRO A 24 10.03 -16.50 3.83
CA PRO A 24 9.31 -17.39 2.88
C PRO A 24 8.98 -18.75 3.49
N GLU A 25 9.78 -19.28 4.40
CA GLU A 25 9.58 -20.54 5.11
C GLU A 25 8.33 -20.53 6.02
N LYS A 26 7.88 -19.33 6.42
CA LYS A 26 6.64 -19.09 7.18
C LYS A 26 5.60 -18.30 6.40
N LEU A 27 5.65 -18.34 5.06
CA LEU A 27 4.77 -17.58 4.18
C LEU A 27 4.71 -16.09 4.58
N ASN A 28 5.84 -15.53 4.97
CA ASN A 28 6.01 -14.13 5.37
C ASN A 28 5.06 -13.72 6.52
N ALA A 29 4.88 -14.62 7.51
CA ALA A 29 4.07 -14.35 8.71
C ALA A 29 4.57 -13.07 9.41
N TRP A 30 3.61 -12.21 9.76
CA TRP A 30 3.83 -10.86 10.24
C TRP A 30 4.31 -10.81 11.67
N THR A 31 5.45 -10.18 11.90
CA THR A 31 6.06 -9.97 13.21
C THR A 31 6.14 -8.48 13.56
N ALA A 32 6.52 -8.17 14.81
CA ALA A 32 6.81 -6.80 15.21
C ALA A 32 8.08 -6.25 14.53
N VAL A 33 9.07 -7.12 14.28
CA VAL A 33 10.30 -6.77 13.55
C VAL A 33 9.98 -6.38 12.13
N MET A 34 9.23 -7.23 11.41
CA MET A 34 8.78 -6.96 10.04
C MET A 34 7.98 -5.64 9.94
N ALA A 35 7.09 -5.38 10.92
CA ALA A 35 6.31 -4.14 10.96
C ALA A 35 7.20 -2.90 11.11
N GLY A 36 8.19 -2.95 12.01
CA GLY A 36 9.17 -1.88 12.21
C GLY A 36 10.01 -1.66 10.96
N LYS A 37 10.54 -2.75 10.39
CA LYS A 37 11.38 -2.68 9.20
C LYS A 37 10.64 -2.22 7.95
N LEU A 38 9.36 -2.57 7.79
CA LEU A 38 8.53 -2.01 6.71
C LEU A 38 8.39 -0.48 6.86
N ARG A 39 8.15 0.02 8.08
CA ARG A 39 8.05 1.45 8.33
C ARG A 39 9.38 2.17 8.02
N GLU A 40 10.50 1.62 8.48
CA GLU A 40 11.84 2.14 8.19
C GLU A 40 12.11 2.18 6.67
N ALA A 41 11.80 1.10 5.95
CA ALA A 41 12.00 1.00 4.51
C ALA A 41 11.13 2.01 3.73
N LEU A 42 9.86 2.19 4.12
CA LEU A 42 8.97 3.18 3.51
C LEU A 42 9.47 4.61 3.78
N THR A 43 9.99 4.88 4.98
CA THR A 43 10.58 6.18 5.33
C THR A 43 11.85 6.44 4.52
N ALA A 44 12.73 5.43 4.40
CA ALA A 44 13.92 5.52 3.57
C ALA A 44 13.58 5.76 2.09
N ALA A 45 12.64 4.97 1.54
CA ALA A 45 12.16 5.15 0.18
C ALA A 45 11.54 6.54 -0.05
N GLN A 46 10.86 7.11 0.94
CA GLN A 46 10.30 8.46 0.84
C GLN A 46 11.39 9.54 0.82
N ALA A 47 12.47 9.36 1.59
CA ALA A 47 13.56 10.32 1.70
C ALA A 47 14.51 10.27 0.48
N ASP A 48 14.62 9.14 -0.20
CA ASP A 48 15.51 8.94 -1.34
C ASP A 48 14.96 9.62 -2.60
N GLU A 49 15.63 10.66 -3.10
CA GLU A 49 15.21 11.43 -4.30
C GLU A 49 15.19 10.59 -5.58
N GLU A 50 15.99 9.52 -5.65
CA GLU A 50 16.00 8.61 -6.79
C GLU A 50 14.79 7.70 -6.84
N VAL A 51 14.07 7.52 -5.72
CA VAL A 51 12.85 6.71 -5.66
C VAL A 51 11.63 7.56 -5.99
N ARG A 52 10.79 7.10 -6.91
CA ARG A 52 9.54 7.78 -7.32
C ARG A 52 8.28 6.93 -7.15
N ALA A 53 8.44 5.61 -7.03
CA ALA A 53 7.34 4.68 -6.71
C ALA A 53 7.86 3.57 -5.80
N ILE A 54 6.96 2.90 -5.09
CA ILE A 54 7.28 1.84 -4.13
C ILE A 54 6.43 0.62 -4.43
N ILE A 55 7.04 -0.56 -4.43
CA ILE A 55 6.35 -1.85 -4.49
C ILE A 55 6.52 -2.57 -3.16
N ILE A 56 5.44 -3.16 -2.64
CA ILE A 56 5.48 -4.12 -1.53
C ILE A 56 5.08 -5.48 -2.07
N THR A 57 5.90 -6.51 -1.83
CA THR A 57 5.65 -7.89 -2.26
C THR A 57 6.12 -8.90 -1.21
N GLY A 58 5.88 -10.19 -1.42
CA GLY A 58 6.36 -11.27 -0.55
C GLY A 58 7.46 -12.13 -1.21
N ALA A 59 8.43 -12.59 -0.45
CA ALA A 59 9.39 -13.59 -0.90
C ALA A 59 8.72 -14.96 -1.05
N GLY A 60 9.22 -15.77 -1.98
CA GLY A 60 8.73 -17.13 -2.22
C GLY A 60 7.31 -17.16 -2.80
N ARG A 61 6.51 -18.12 -2.35
CA ARG A 61 5.20 -18.49 -2.94
C ARG A 61 4.01 -17.69 -2.38
N GLY A 62 4.17 -16.88 -1.34
CA GLY A 62 3.09 -16.15 -0.68
C GLY A 62 3.41 -14.68 -0.50
N PHE A 63 2.38 -13.85 -0.35
CA PHE A 63 2.57 -12.46 0.04
C PHE A 63 2.80 -12.36 1.55
N CYS A 64 1.78 -12.71 2.36
CA CYS A 64 1.86 -12.71 3.82
C CYS A 64 0.69 -13.50 4.42
N SER A 65 0.97 -14.49 5.26
CA SER A 65 -0.04 -15.37 5.88
C SER A 65 -0.79 -14.75 7.07
N GLY A 66 -0.55 -13.49 7.40
CA GLY A 66 -1.10 -12.83 8.59
C GLY A 66 -0.17 -12.89 9.80
N ALA A 67 -0.70 -12.62 10.99
CA ALA A 67 0.08 -12.61 12.22
C ALA A 67 0.78 -13.96 12.47
N ASP A 68 2.02 -13.91 12.96
CA ASP A 68 2.75 -15.12 13.36
C ASP A 68 2.00 -15.86 14.48
N MET A 69 1.75 -17.16 14.26
CA MET A 69 0.92 -17.98 15.17
C MET A 69 1.49 -18.09 16.58
N SER A 70 2.81 -18.03 16.74
CA SER A 70 3.42 -18.03 18.08
C SER A 70 2.98 -16.81 18.92
N ARG A 71 2.80 -15.68 18.25
CA ARG A 71 2.32 -14.44 18.87
C ARG A 71 0.84 -14.53 19.25
N LEU A 72 0.02 -15.12 18.40
CA LEU A 72 -1.40 -15.34 18.71
C LEU A 72 -1.56 -16.33 19.87
N ALA A 73 -0.75 -17.38 19.92
CA ALA A 73 -0.75 -18.34 21.02
C ALA A 73 -0.34 -17.68 22.34
N ALA A 74 0.70 -16.84 22.35
CA ALA A 74 1.11 -16.09 23.53
C ALA A 74 0.02 -15.12 24.02
N ALA A 75 -0.67 -14.44 23.10
CA ALA A 75 -1.78 -13.56 23.45
C ALA A 75 -2.97 -14.35 24.04
N ALA A 76 -3.30 -15.51 23.48
CA ALA A 76 -4.35 -16.40 24.00
C ALA A 76 -4.00 -16.95 25.41
N ALA A 77 -2.71 -17.08 25.73
CA ALA A 77 -2.23 -17.45 27.06
C ALA A 77 -2.16 -16.27 28.06
N GLY A 78 -2.71 -15.10 27.70
CA GLY A 78 -2.70 -13.91 28.56
C GLY A 78 -1.36 -13.13 28.56
N GLN A 79 -0.38 -13.55 27.75
CA GLN A 79 0.88 -12.86 27.55
C GLN A 79 0.70 -11.80 26.45
N SER A 80 0.06 -10.67 26.78
CA SER A 80 -0.16 -9.60 25.80
C SER A 80 1.18 -8.98 25.37
N THR A 81 1.48 -9.08 24.10
CA THR A 81 2.64 -8.44 23.46
C THR A 81 2.23 -7.22 22.62
N LEU A 82 0.94 -6.88 22.62
CA LEU A 82 0.44 -5.68 21.97
C LEU A 82 0.62 -4.52 22.94
N GLY A 83 1.52 -3.61 22.62
CA GLY A 83 1.56 -2.30 23.26
C GLY A 83 0.19 -1.62 23.15
N ALA A 84 -0.12 -0.72 24.07
CA ALA A 84 -1.32 0.11 23.99
C ALA A 84 -1.40 0.75 22.59
N PRO A 85 -2.59 0.84 21.98
CA PRO A 85 -2.75 1.61 20.76
C PRO A 85 -2.30 3.05 21.03
N PRO A 86 -1.73 3.73 20.04
CA PRO A 86 -1.43 5.15 20.19
C PRO A 86 -2.72 5.88 20.58
N ALA A 87 -2.58 6.86 21.47
CA ALA A 87 -3.70 7.70 21.87
C ALA A 87 -4.34 8.34 20.61
N PRO A 88 -5.67 8.48 20.57
CA PRO A 88 -6.31 9.23 19.49
C PRO A 88 -5.70 10.64 19.45
N THR A 89 -5.32 11.07 18.27
CA THR A 89 -4.86 12.43 18.03
C THR A 89 -5.95 13.19 17.27
N GLU A 90 -6.11 14.46 17.54
CA GLU A 90 -7.10 15.29 16.88
C GLU A 90 -6.61 15.80 15.52
N GLY A 91 -7.55 16.17 14.65
CA GLY A 91 -7.26 16.70 13.33
C GLY A 91 -7.13 15.65 12.23
N ILE A 92 -7.05 16.13 10.98
CA ILE A 92 -7.00 15.27 9.80
C ILE A 92 -5.74 14.38 9.78
N GLU A 93 -4.62 14.90 10.29
CA GLU A 93 -3.32 14.23 10.33
C GLU A 93 -3.33 12.98 11.23
N ALA A 94 -4.20 12.99 12.27
CA ALA A 94 -4.41 11.83 13.14
C ALA A 94 -4.82 10.58 12.37
N ASN A 95 -5.57 10.76 11.28
CA ASN A 95 -6.01 9.65 10.43
C ASN A 95 -4.83 8.95 9.74
N PHE A 96 -3.71 9.65 9.57
CA PHE A 96 -2.51 9.17 8.90
C PHE A 96 -1.35 8.83 9.85
N ALA A 97 -1.60 8.86 11.16
CA ALA A 97 -0.56 8.63 12.18
C ALA A 97 -0.65 7.23 12.83
N GLN A 98 -1.71 6.47 12.57
CA GLN A 98 -1.98 5.19 13.21
C GLN A 98 -1.06 4.08 12.70
N ARG A 99 -1.16 2.89 13.31
CA ARG A 99 -0.26 1.74 13.15
C ARG A 99 0.04 1.34 11.70
N LEU A 100 -0.96 1.40 10.80
CA LEU A 100 -0.77 1.13 9.36
C LEU A 100 -1.18 2.32 8.49
N SER A 101 -2.06 3.21 8.97
CA SER A 101 -2.54 4.33 8.16
C SER A 101 -1.44 5.35 7.80
N TYR A 102 -0.29 5.31 8.49
CA TYR A 102 0.89 6.11 8.10
C TYR A 102 1.33 5.87 6.65
N MET A 103 1.00 4.70 6.09
CA MET A 103 1.31 4.37 4.69
C MET A 103 0.59 5.30 3.71
N LEU A 104 -0.59 5.81 4.08
CA LEU A 104 -1.33 6.79 3.27
C LEU A 104 -0.64 8.16 3.26
N ALA A 105 0.15 8.49 4.30
CA ALA A 105 0.93 9.73 4.37
C ALA A 105 2.26 9.66 3.61
N ILE A 106 2.69 8.47 3.17
CA ILE A 106 3.88 8.33 2.31
C ILE A 106 3.59 9.04 0.98
N LYS A 107 4.41 10.01 0.63
CA LYS A 107 4.19 10.92 -0.50
C LYS A 107 4.37 10.28 -1.88
N LYS A 108 4.97 9.09 -1.94
CA LYS A 108 5.22 8.35 -3.18
C LYS A 108 4.13 7.28 -3.38
N PRO A 109 3.75 6.97 -4.62
CA PRO A 109 2.83 5.87 -4.91
C PRO A 109 3.34 4.55 -4.35
N ILE A 110 2.45 3.79 -3.70
CA ILE A 110 2.74 2.46 -3.16
C ILE A 110 1.86 1.43 -3.87
N LEU A 111 2.47 0.44 -4.49
CA LEU A 111 1.81 -0.66 -5.18
C LEU A 111 1.97 -1.95 -4.37
N ALA A 112 0.88 -2.64 -4.07
CA ALA A 112 0.94 -4.00 -3.55
C ALA A 112 1.03 -4.99 -4.71
N ALA A 113 2.11 -5.77 -4.76
CA ALA A 113 2.29 -6.88 -5.68
C ALA A 113 2.01 -8.19 -4.93
N ILE A 114 0.74 -8.61 -4.93
CA ILE A 114 0.25 -9.79 -4.19
C ILE A 114 0.58 -11.04 -5.01
N ASN A 115 1.79 -11.56 -4.81
CA ASN A 115 2.37 -12.66 -5.58
C ASN A 115 1.83 -14.06 -5.22
N GLY A 116 0.99 -14.17 -4.20
CA GLY A 116 0.44 -15.43 -3.73
C GLY A 116 -0.50 -15.25 -2.54
N PRO A 117 -0.79 -16.30 -1.75
CA PRO A 117 -1.73 -16.23 -0.65
C PRO A 117 -1.46 -15.06 0.30
N VAL A 118 -2.55 -14.36 0.69
CA VAL A 118 -2.51 -13.23 1.60
C VAL A 118 -3.64 -13.30 2.61
N ALA A 119 -3.36 -13.04 3.91
CA ALA A 119 -4.34 -13.17 4.97
C ALA A 119 -4.15 -12.15 6.10
N GLY A 120 -5.24 -11.87 6.84
CA GLY A 120 -5.23 -11.09 8.06
C GLY A 120 -4.52 -9.74 7.91
N VAL A 121 -3.61 -9.43 8.82
CA VAL A 121 -2.83 -8.18 8.79
C VAL A 121 -2.04 -7.99 7.48
N GLY A 122 -1.56 -9.08 6.87
CA GLY A 122 -0.91 -9.00 5.56
C GLY A 122 -1.84 -8.48 4.46
N LEU A 123 -3.11 -8.90 4.47
CA LEU A 123 -4.14 -8.37 3.58
C LEU A 123 -4.42 -6.90 3.90
N VAL A 124 -4.53 -6.54 5.18
CA VAL A 124 -4.76 -5.13 5.57
C VAL A 124 -3.65 -4.21 5.09
N VAL A 125 -2.38 -4.62 5.14
CA VAL A 125 -1.26 -3.86 4.59
C VAL A 125 -1.50 -3.51 3.11
N THR A 126 -2.06 -4.44 2.34
CA THR A 126 -2.34 -4.17 0.92
C THR A 126 -3.42 -3.11 0.71
N PHE A 127 -4.37 -2.95 1.65
CA PHE A 127 -5.41 -1.94 1.57
C PHE A 127 -4.89 -0.52 1.83
N TYR A 128 -3.76 -0.40 2.53
CA TYR A 128 -3.04 0.86 2.72
C TYR A 128 -2.06 1.18 1.59
N CYS A 129 -1.95 0.32 0.56
CA CYS A 129 -1.29 0.65 -0.70
C CYS A 129 -2.26 1.36 -1.64
N ASP A 130 -1.74 2.21 -2.53
CA ASP A 130 -2.56 2.99 -3.47
C ASP A 130 -3.18 2.09 -4.55
N MET A 131 -2.42 1.11 -5.01
CA MET A 131 -2.84 0.15 -6.04
C MET A 131 -2.55 -1.28 -5.57
N ARG A 132 -3.39 -2.22 -5.96
CA ARG A 132 -3.28 -3.64 -5.62
C ARG A 132 -3.33 -4.48 -6.89
N TYR A 133 -2.23 -5.16 -7.18
CA TYR A 133 -2.14 -6.18 -8.21
C TYR A 133 -2.04 -7.55 -7.56
N MET A 134 -2.73 -8.54 -8.10
CA MET A 134 -2.76 -9.88 -7.55
C MET A 134 -2.48 -10.90 -8.65
N ALA A 135 -1.62 -11.85 -8.36
CA ALA A 135 -1.30 -12.92 -9.30
C ALA A 135 -2.51 -13.84 -9.51
N ALA A 136 -2.77 -14.22 -10.75
CA ALA A 136 -3.81 -15.20 -11.08
C ALA A 136 -3.62 -16.49 -10.28
N GLY A 137 -4.71 -17.03 -9.72
CA GLY A 137 -4.69 -18.21 -8.85
C GLY A 137 -4.30 -17.95 -7.40
N ALA A 138 -3.89 -16.74 -7.04
CA ALA A 138 -3.68 -16.38 -5.64
C ALA A 138 -5.03 -16.22 -4.91
N LYS A 139 -4.98 -16.39 -3.57
CA LYS A 139 -6.15 -16.34 -2.69
C LYS A 139 -5.96 -15.34 -1.58
N LEU A 140 -7.05 -14.71 -1.16
CA LEU A 140 -7.07 -13.82 -0.01
C LEU A 140 -8.11 -14.23 1.03
N THR A 141 -7.91 -13.85 2.29
CA THR A 141 -8.89 -13.96 3.36
C THR A 141 -8.65 -12.92 4.44
N THR A 142 -9.70 -12.39 5.02
CA THR A 142 -9.61 -11.50 6.20
C THR A 142 -9.17 -12.26 7.44
N ALA A 143 -9.58 -13.52 7.57
CA ALA A 143 -9.24 -14.47 8.62
C ALA A 143 -9.68 -14.09 10.05
N PHE A 144 -10.18 -12.88 10.30
CA PHE A 144 -10.44 -12.37 11.64
C PHE A 144 -11.57 -13.11 12.38
N ALA A 145 -12.79 -13.10 11.87
CA ALA A 145 -13.96 -13.65 12.56
C ALA A 145 -13.81 -15.15 12.88
N ARG A 146 -13.18 -15.93 12.00
CA ARG A 146 -12.88 -17.35 12.26
C ARG A 146 -11.86 -17.61 13.36
N ARG A 147 -11.22 -16.55 13.87
CA ARG A 147 -10.28 -16.59 15.00
C ARG A 147 -10.80 -15.85 16.22
N GLY A 148 -12.08 -15.47 16.24
CA GLY A 148 -12.67 -14.67 17.32
C GLY A 148 -12.14 -13.23 17.37
N LEU A 149 -11.53 -12.73 16.29
CA LEU A 149 -10.99 -11.38 16.16
C LEU A 149 -11.99 -10.47 15.45
N ILE A 150 -11.89 -9.19 15.71
CA ILE A 150 -12.69 -8.14 15.06
C ILE A 150 -12.03 -7.62 13.78
N ALA A 151 -12.64 -6.65 13.12
CA ALA A 151 -12.07 -5.93 11.99
C ALA A 151 -10.94 -4.98 12.46
N GLU A 152 -9.72 -5.53 12.57
CA GLU A 152 -8.56 -4.83 13.13
C GLU A 152 -7.93 -3.82 12.15
N HIS A 153 -7.05 -2.98 12.68
CA HIS A 153 -6.18 -2.08 11.89
C HIS A 153 -6.93 -1.12 10.95
N GLY A 154 -8.15 -0.72 11.29
CA GLY A 154 -8.93 0.22 10.48
C GLY A 154 -9.59 -0.39 9.23
N ILE A 155 -9.57 -1.72 9.06
CA ILE A 155 -10.19 -2.40 7.92
C ILE A 155 -11.70 -2.15 7.86
N ALA A 156 -12.38 -1.98 9.01
CA ALA A 156 -13.82 -1.66 9.08
C ALA A 156 -14.15 -0.30 8.43
N TRP A 157 -13.21 0.63 8.41
CA TRP A 157 -13.36 1.91 7.74
C TRP A 157 -12.97 1.82 6.27
N LEU A 158 -11.88 1.13 5.97
CA LEU A 158 -11.24 1.13 4.65
C LEU A 158 -11.94 0.18 3.67
N LEU A 159 -12.22 -1.06 4.07
CA LEU A 159 -12.74 -2.09 3.18
C LEU A 159 -14.12 -1.76 2.57
N PRO A 160 -15.10 -1.24 3.34
CA PRO A 160 -16.40 -0.84 2.76
C PRO A 160 -16.27 0.30 1.73
N ARG A 161 -15.26 1.15 1.86
CA ARG A 161 -14.99 2.23 0.89
C ARG A 161 -14.34 1.72 -0.40
N LEU A 162 -13.66 0.57 -0.33
CA LEU A 162 -13.05 -0.05 -1.51
C LEU A 162 -14.06 -0.89 -2.30
N ILE A 163 -14.92 -1.68 -1.63
CA ILE A 163 -15.77 -2.70 -2.28
C ILE A 163 -17.26 -2.62 -1.91
N GLY A 164 -17.67 -1.57 -1.25
CA GLY A 164 -19.03 -1.43 -0.73
C GLY A 164 -19.27 -2.25 0.56
N PRO A 165 -20.29 -1.86 1.36
CA PRO A 165 -20.53 -2.47 2.66
C PRO A 165 -20.93 -3.95 2.58
N MET A 166 -21.70 -4.36 1.57
CA MET A 166 -22.15 -5.74 1.42
C MET A 166 -20.99 -6.71 1.23
N ASN A 167 -20.12 -6.45 0.26
CA ASN A 167 -18.93 -7.29 0.02
C ASN A 167 -17.96 -7.25 1.22
N ALA A 168 -17.81 -6.08 1.84
CA ALA A 168 -16.95 -5.95 3.02
C ALA A 168 -17.45 -6.80 4.19
N LEU A 169 -18.75 -6.78 4.49
CA LEU A 169 -19.35 -7.59 5.55
C LEU A 169 -19.29 -9.08 5.24
N ASP A 170 -19.52 -9.49 3.96
CA ASP A 170 -19.33 -10.88 3.56
C ASP A 170 -17.90 -11.35 3.90
N LEU A 171 -16.89 -10.62 3.46
CA LEU A 171 -15.49 -10.98 3.73
C LEU A 171 -15.14 -10.95 5.22
N LEU A 172 -15.66 -9.98 5.98
CA LEU A 172 -15.35 -9.83 7.41
C LEU A 172 -16.04 -10.89 8.26
N TYR A 173 -17.32 -11.19 7.99
CA TYR A 173 -18.09 -12.16 8.77
C TYR A 173 -17.69 -13.59 8.46
N THR A 174 -17.60 -13.93 7.18
CA THR A 174 -17.33 -15.31 6.77
C THR A 174 -15.87 -15.68 6.89
N ALA A 175 -14.97 -14.69 6.77
CA ALA A 175 -13.52 -14.88 6.63
C ALA A 175 -13.19 -16.02 5.64
N ARG A 176 -14.02 -16.18 4.59
CA ARG A 176 -13.84 -17.19 3.55
C ARG A 176 -12.62 -16.87 2.70
N SER A 177 -12.12 -17.87 2.03
CA SER A 177 -11.11 -17.70 1.00
C SER A 177 -11.75 -17.17 -0.27
N VAL A 178 -11.14 -16.15 -0.87
CA VAL A 178 -11.57 -15.50 -2.11
C VAL A 178 -10.47 -15.65 -3.15
N GLU A 179 -10.82 -16.11 -4.33
CA GLU A 179 -9.93 -16.22 -5.48
C GLU A 179 -9.65 -14.84 -6.10
N ALA A 180 -8.48 -14.68 -6.72
CA ALA A 180 -8.08 -13.42 -7.36
C ALA A 180 -9.14 -12.88 -8.33
N ALA A 181 -9.74 -13.73 -9.17
CA ALA A 181 -10.77 -13.33 -10.13
C ALA A 181 -12.06 -12.81 -9.46
N GLU A 182 -12.44 -13.34 -8.30
CA GLU A 182 -13.57 -12.82 -7.52
C GLU A 182 -13.23 -11.48 -6.86
N ALA A 183 -12.03 -11.36 -6.30
CA ALA A 183 -11.55 -10.11 -5.73
C ALA A 183 -11.47 -8.98 -6.77
N GLU A 184 -11.13 -9.29 -8.01
CA GLU A 184 -11.15 -8.34 -9.12
C GLU A 184 -12.58 -7.90 -9.47
N LYS A 185 -13.55 -8.81 -9.53
CA LYS A 185 -14.96 -8.48 -9.75
C LYS A 185 -15.54 -7.57 -8.66
N MET A 186 -15.05 -7.70 -7.42
CA MET A 186 -15.41 -6.79 -6.32
C MET A 186 -14.73 -5.41 -6.43
N GLY A 187 -13.78 -5.23 -7.34
CA GLY A 187 -12.99 -4.00 -7.46
C GLY A 187 -11.85 -3.88 -6.43
N LEU A 188 -11.51 -4.97 -5.73
CA LEU A 188 -10.51 -4.95 -4.68
C LEU A 188 -9.08 -4.97 -5.21
N VAL A 189 -8.84 -5.70 -6.30
CA VAL A 189 -7.52 -5.88 -6.92
C VAL A 189 -7.63 -5.79 -8.45
N ARG A 190 -6.48 -5.71 -9.12
CA ARG A 190 -6.34 -6.01 -10.56
C ARG A 190 -5.55 -7.29 -10.70
N VAL A 191 -6.08 -8.26 -11.44
CA VAL A 191 -5.43 -9.55 -11.66
C VAL A 191 -4.46 -9.45 -12.83
N LEU A 192 -3.26 -10.01 -12.64
CA LEU A 192 -2.26 -10.18 -13.68
C LEU A 192 -1.88 -11.66 -13.78
N PRO A 193 -1.38 -12.12 -14.94
CA PRO A 193 -0.87 -13.49 -15.08
C PRO A 193 0.15 -13.83 -14.00
N ALA A 194 0.17 -15.08 -13.53
CA ALA A 194 1.14 -15.53 -12.53
C ALA A 194 2.55 -15.58 -13.09
N GLU A 195 2.69 -15.96 -14.35
CA GLU A 195 3.95 -15.88 -15.09
C GLU A 195 4.31 -14.44 -15.39
N GLY A 196 5.52 -14.02 -15.09
CA GLY A 196 5.99 -12.64 -15.27
C GLY A 196 5.29 -11.60 -14.36
N PHE A 197 4.63 -12.07 -13.28
CA PHE A 197 3.82 -11.20 -12.41
C PHE A 197 4.61 -10.02 -11.83
N ARG A 198 5.79 -10.30 -11.27
CA ARG A 198 6.61 -9.27 -10.60
C ARG A 198 7.12 -8.24 -11.59
N GLU A 199 7.55 -8.69 -12.75
CA GLU A 199 8.03 -7.88 -13.87
C GLU A 199 6.89 -6.97 -14.40
N ALA A 200 5.68 -7.52 -14.52
CA ALA A 200 4.51 -6.75 -14.95
C ALA A 200 4.12 -5.66 -13.94
N VAL A 201 4.18 -5.94 -12.63
CA VAL A 201 3.92 -4.92 -11.59
C VAL A 201 5.06 -3.89 -11.57
N HIS A 202 6.31 -4.34 -11.70
CA HIS A 202 7.47 -3.44 -11.78
C HIS A 202 7.35 -2.47 -12.97
N ALA A 203 6.97 -2.96 -14.13
CA ALA A 203 6.73 -2.13 -15.31
C ALA A 203 5.67 -1.04 -15.05
N ARG A 204 4.56 -1.37 -14.37
CA ARG A 204 3.54 -0.39 -13.98
C ARG A 204 4.08 0.68 -13.03
N ALA A 205 4.88 0.27 -12.05
CA ALA A 205 5.51 1.22 -11.13
C ALA A 205 6.56 2.09 -11.85
N ALA A 206 7.34 1.52 -12.74
CA ALA A 206 8.32 2.23 -13.55
C ALA A 206 7.65 3.24 -14.51
N ASP A 207 6.51 2.90 -15.10
CA ASP A 207 5.72 3.85 -15.90
C ASP A 207 5.32 5.07 -15.05
N ILE A 208 4.78 4.85 -13.85
CA ILE A 208 4.45 5.94 -12.93
C ILE A 208 5.71 6.75 -12.58
N ALA A 209 6.79 6.07 -12.22
CA ALA A 209 8.03 6.70 -11.78
C ALA A 209 8.72 7.55 -12.86
N ASN A 210 8.60 7.16 -14.13
CA ASN A 210 9.34 7.77 -15.23
C ASN A 210 8.49 8.62 -16.18
N LEU A 211 7.17 8.38 -16.24
CA LEU A 211 6.27 9.07 -17.19
C LEU A 211 5.31 10.04 -16.51
N SER A 212 5.32 10.12 -15.18
CA SER A 212 4.47 11.05 -14.44
C SER A 212 5.31 12.00 -13.58
N SER A 213 4.87 13.24 -13.45
CA SER A 213 5.53 14.20 -12.54
C SER A 213 5.47 13.70 -11.09
N PRO A 214 6.61 13.58 -10.39
CA PRO A 214 6.63 13.14 -9.00
C PRO A 214 5.96 14.14 -8.06
N ARG A 215 5.95 15.44 -8.42
CA ARG A 215 5.16 16.45 -7.71
C ARG A 215 3.67 16.19 -7.88
N SER A 216 3.21 15.98 -9.12
CA SER A 216 1.78 15.77 -9.41
C SER A 216 1.26 14.49 -8.75
N THR A 217 1.98 13.37 -8.84
CA THR A 217 1.57 12.10 -8.21
C THR A 217 1.46 12.24 -6.68
N ARG A 218 2.38 12.98 -6.05
CA ARG A 218 2.33 13.29 -4.62
C ARG A 218 1.07 14.08 -4.25
N ILE A 219 0.79 15.17 -4.96
CA ILE A 219 -0.37 16.05 -4.68
C ILE A 219 -1.68 15.30 -4.94
N ILE A 220 -1.78 14.56 -6.05
CA ILE A 220 -2.95 13.73 -6.36
C ILE A 220 -3.22 12.72 -5.25
N LYS A 221 -2.20 12.00 -4.77
CA LYS A 221 -2.35 11.06 -3.66
C LYS A 221 -2.88 11.74 -2.41
N GLN A 222 -2.29 12.86 -2.03
CA GLN A 222 -2.73 13.66 -0.88
C GLN A 222 -4.19 14.10 -1.04
N GLN A 223 -4.55 14.69 -2.16
CA GLN A 223 -5.92 15.12 -2.46
C GLN A 223 -6.93 13.99 -2.35
N VAL A 224 -6.61 12.79 -2.90
CA VAL A 224 -7.51 11.63 -2.86
C VAL A 224 -7.77 11.17 -1.43
N TYR A 225 -6.73 11.04 -0.60
CA TYR A 225 -6.90 10.53 0.76
C TYR A 225 -7.44 11.57 1.73
N GLU A 226 -7.04 12.83 1.63
CA GLU A 226 -7.58 13.91 2.47
C GLU A 226 -9.04 14.23 2.15
N ALA A 227 -9.45 14.12 0.88
CA ALA A 227 -10.84 14.33 0.47
C ALA A 227 -11.82 13.35 1.16
N MET A 228 -11.36 12.20 1.65
CA MET A 228 -12.18 11.26 2.42
C MET A 228 -12.67 11.85 3.76
N PHE A 229 -12.08 12.96 4.21
CA PHE A 229 -12.38 13.65 5.48
C PHE A 229 -12.81 15.12 5.26
N GLN A 230 -13.08 15.52 4.00
CA GLN A 230 -13.39 16.89 3.62
C GLN A 230 -14.75 16.99 2.94
N SER A 231 -15.32 18.19 2.93
CA SER A 231 -16.44 18.52 2.04
C SER A 231 -15.94 18.71 0.60
N LEU A 232 -16.84 18.57 -0.39
CA LEU A 232 -16.53 18.87 -1.80
C LEU A 232 -15.98 20.30 -1.97
N ALA A 233 -16.56 21.28 -1.26
CA ALA A 233 -16.10 22.67 -1.33
C ALA A 233 -14.64 22.82 -0.84
N GLN A 234 -14.28 22.17 0.27
CA GLN A 234 -12.91 22.18 0.79
C GLN A 234 -11.94 21.52 -0.20
N ALA A 235 -12.28 20.34 -0.71
CA ALA A 235 -11.45 19.63 -1.69
C ALA A 235 -11.26 20.45 -2.98
N THR A 236 -12.31 21.11 -3.47
CA THR A 236 -12.25 21.99 -4.66
C THR A 236 -11.37 23.22 -4.41
N ALA A 237 -11.47 23.85 -3.25
CA ALA A 237 -10.63 25.00 -2.90
C ALA A 237 -9.14 24.63 -2.85
N ILE A 238 -8.82 23.44 -2.31
CA ILE A 238 -7.45 22.91 -2.31
C ILE A 238 -6.97 22.66 -3.74
N ALA A 239 -7.82 22.06 -4.58
CA ALA A 239 -7.48 21.78 -5.98
C ALA A 239 -7.17 23.06 -6.77
N HIS A 240 -7.95 24.12 -6.59
CA HIS A 240 -7.70 25.43 -7.24
C HIS A 240 -6.35 26.02 -6.81
N ARG A 241 -6.06 26.02 -5.51
CA ARG A 241 -4.76 26.52 -5.01
C ARG A 241 -3.58 25.73 -5.57
N GLU A 242 -3.67 24.39 -5.54
CA GLU A 242 -2.61 23.54 -6.08
C GLU A 242 -2.47 23.67 -7.60
N GLN A 243 -3.56 23.96 -8.33
CA GLN A 243 -3.52 24.22 -9.76
C GLN A 243 -2.73 25.50 -10.10
N GLU A 244 -2.91 26.56 -9.33
CA GLU A 244 -2.14 27.79 -9.52
C GLU A 244 -0.64 27.55 -9.30
N ILE A 245 -0.27 26.90 -8.19
CA ILE A 245 1.12 26.54 -7.90
C ILE A 245 1.68 25.63 -9.00
N CYS A 246 0.90 24.68 -9.49
CA CYS A 246 1.33 23.72 -10.51
C CYS A 246 1.79 24.41 -11.80
N ARG A 247 1.08 25.47 -12.24
CA ARG A 247 1.40 26.20 -13.47
C ARG A 247 2.76 26.90 -13.47
N GLU A 248 3.32 27.14 -12.30
CA GLU A 248 4.62 27.81 -12.13
C GLU A 248 5.79 26.83 -12.10
N THR A 249 5.53 25.51 -12.06
CA THR A 249 6.55 24.47 -11.92
C THR A 249 7.28 24.16 -13.23
N GLU A 250 8.51 23.63 -13.09
CA GLU A 250 9.28 23.08 -14.22
C GLU A 250 8.55 21.87 -14.82
N ASP A 251 7.96 21.02 -13.98
CA ASP A 251 7.24 19.84 -14.43
C ASP A 251 6.01 20.19 -15.28
N PHE A 252 5.33 21.32 -15.02
CA PHE A 252 4.24 21.77 -15.88
C PHE A 252 4.76 22.17 -17.27
N ARG A 253 5.86 22.92 -17.33
CA ARG A 253 6.49 23.34 -18.60
C ARG A 253 6.96 22.13 -19.40
N GLU A 254 7.61 21.17 -18.72
CA GLU A 254 8.02 19.90 -19.31
C GLU A 254 6.83 19.08 -19.80
N GLY A 255 5.73 19.04 -19.02
CA GLY A 255 4.50 18.35 -19.40
C GLY A 255 3.90 18.87 -20.71
N VAL A 256 3.97 20.17 -20.95
CA VAL A 256 3.53 20.79 -22.23
C VAL A 256 4.56 20.52 -23.34
N ALA A 257 5.85 20.72 -23.06
CA ALA A 257 6.93 20.59 -24.05
C ALA A 257 7.01 19.16 -24.61
N HIS A 258 7.11 18.16 -23.72
CA HIS A 258 7.24 16.76 -24.17
C HIS A 258 6.08 16.30 -25.03
N PHE A 259 4.84 16.78 -24.72
CA PHE A 259 3.64 16.42 -25.48
C PHE A 259 3.69 17.02 -26.90
N LEU A 260 4.05 18.31 -27.02
CA LEU A 260 4.18 18.98 -28.33
C LEU A 260 5.32 18.39 -29.17
N GLU A 261 6.43 18.06 -28.52
CA GLU A 261 7.62 17.50 -29.16
C GLU A 261 7.54 15.98 -29.40
N LYS A 262 6.49 15.30 -28.92
CA LYS A 262 6.24 13.85 -29.05
C LYS A 262 7.43 12.99 -28.53
N ARG A 263 8.02 13.39 -27.44
CA ARG A 263 9.12 12.67 -26.76
C ARG A 263 8.69 12.17 -25.38
N LYS A 264 9.54 11.35 -24.75
CA LYS A 264 9.34 11.00 -23.34
C LYS A 264 9.58 12.22 -22.44
N PRO A 265 8.84 12.36 -21.33
CA PRO A 265 9.04 13.45 -20.38
C PRO A 265 10.31 13.25 -19.57
N ASN A 266 10.85 14.36 -19.06
CA ASN A 266 11.96 14.37 -18.10
C ASN A 266 11.56 15.21 -16.88
N PHE A 267 10.62 14.71 -16.08
CA PHE A 267 10.14 15.39 -14.89
C PHE A 267 11.19 15.40 -13.78
N THR A 268 11.31 16.53 -13.08
CA THR A 268 12.26 16.74 -11.97
C THR A 268 11.58 16.77 -10.59
N GLY A 269 10.28 17.01 -10.54
CA GLY A 269 9.51 17.20 -9.31
C GLY A 269 9.50 18.66 -8.80
N ARG A 270 10.03 19.57 -9.60
CA ARG A 270 10.17 21.02 -9.27
C ARG A 270 9.22 21.90 -10.06
#